data_fb74e43b022184d230a67b60240ed62c
#
_entry.id   fb74e43b022184d230a67b60240ed62c
#
_cell.length_a   1.000
_cell.length_b   1.000
_cell.length_c   1.000
_cell.angle_alpha   90.00
_cell.angle_beta   90.00
_cell.angle_gamma   90.00
#
_symmetry.space_group_name_H-M   'P 1'
#
loop_
_entity.id
_entity.type
_entity.pdbx_description
1 polymer ?
#
loop_
_entity_poly.entity_id
_entity_poly.type
_entity_poly.pdbx_seq_one_letter_code
_entity_poly.pdbx_strand_id
1 'polypeptide(L)'
;MKILQICYKPPFPATDGGAMGMNSLTEGLLNMGHSVKVLAFHSKKHPCNIATMPKDYIERTSFETVFVDLDIKLIPAMEAFLLGESYHVKRFISTAMKTKIAEILKREEFDIIQMESIFLTPYLPLVRSLSKAKVVLRSPNVENKIWKRTYKATKNPFKRYYLKHLSLTLANYEKQKVNDYDAIFPVTETDAEYFVENGCRRLCKAVAVGMDTPEILPDVLEEENTIFHIGSMNWFPNVQGIKWFLDECWRSVKAASPQVKAYFAGRNMPGWLLNYDEKDVHIVGEVDDSIRFMTSKQIMVVPLLSGSGIRIKIIEAMSIGKTVIATTIAAEGLMYEDGKNILIADTPKEFADAVKKCLEDPAYAKEIGKCAARLIATKYNTDNIAKEISRYYKELLEA
;
A
#
# COMPACT_ATOMS: atom_id res chain seq x y z
N MET A 1 6.23 -14.97 20.99
CA MET A 1 4.80 -15.19 20.71
C MET A 1 4.66 -16.00 19.44
N LYS A 2 3.60 -16.78 19.34
CA LYS A 2 3.21 -17.49 18.12
C LYS A 2 2.06 -16.77 17.44
N ILE A 3 2.26 -16.35 16.20
CA ILE A 3 1.36 -15.45 15.48
C ILE A 3 0.85 -16.15 14.22
N LEU A 4 -0.48 -16.16 14.02
CA LEU A 4 -1.08 -16.53 12.74
C LEU A 4 -1.41 -15.24 11.97
N GLN A 5 -0.73 -15.03 10.87
CA GLN A 5 -1.00 -13.91 9.96
C GLN A 5 -1.86 -14.40 8.80
N ILE A 6 -3.09 -13.90 8.71
CA ILE A 6 -4.02 -14.21 7.62
C ILE A 6 -4.02 -13.04 6.63
N CYS A 7 -3.58 -13.32 5.41
CA CYS A 7 -3.35 -12.32 4.37
C CYS A 7 -4.40 -12.40 3.26
N TYR A 8 -4.97 -11.27 2.85
CA TYR A 8 -5.98 -11.19 1.77
C TYR A 8 -5.40 -11.40 0.35
N LYS A 9 -4.08 -11.49 0.24
CA LYS A 9 -3.28 -11.88 -0.94
C LYS A 9 -1.90 -12.35 -0.48
N PRO A 10 -1.08 -12.99 -1.33
CA PRO A 10 0.25 -13.42 -0.95
C PRO A 10 1.14 -12.22 -0.56
N PRO A 11 1.79 -12.23 0.62
CA PRO A 11 2.75 -11.21 0.99
C PRO A 11 4.08 -11.37 0.24
N PHE A 12 4.40 -12.57 -0.24
CA PHE A 12 5.59 -12.87 -1.01
C PHE A 12 5.23 -13.56 -2.36
N PRO A 13 5.89 -13.21 -3.49
CA PRO A 13 6.84 -12.12 -3.64
C PRO A 13 6.17 -10.75 -3.43
N ALA A 14 6.91 -9.81 -2.83
CA ALA A 14 6.42 -8.48 -2.47
C ALA A 14 6.31 -7.54 -3.70
N THR A 15 5.41 -7.86 -4.63
CA THR A 15 5.31 -7.21 -5.95
C THR A 15 4.50 -5.92 -5.97
N ASP A 16 3.81 -5.58 -4.89
CA ASP A 16 3.06 -4.33 -4.74
C ASP A 16 3.09 -3.83 -3.28
N GLY A 17 2.69 -2.58 -3.05
CA GLY A 17 2.79 -1.95 -1.73
C GLY A 17 2.08 -2.71 -0.61
N GLY A 18 0.92 -3.34 -0.89
CA GLY A 18 0.23 -4.13 0.14
C GLY A 18 0.99 -5.41 0.50
N ALA A 19 1.55 -6.11 -0.50
CA ALA A 19 2.39 -7.28 -0.28
C ALA A 19 3.69 -6.89 0.46
N MET A 20 4.33 -5.78 0.06
CA MET A 20 5.52 -5.24 0.73
C MET A 20 5.25 -4.95 2.21
N GLY A 21 4.13 -4.28 2.52
CA GLY A 21 3.78 -3.95 3.90
C GLY A 21 3.49 -5.17 4.77
N MET A 22 2.81 -6.19 4.24
CA MET A 22 2.57 -7.44 4.95
C MET A 22 3.88 -8.21 5.16
N ASN A 23 4.70 -8.34 4.10
CA ASN A 23 5.95 -9.09 4.17
C ASN A 23 6.98 -8.43 5.10
N SER A 24 7.13 -7.12 5.04
CA SER A 24 8.05 -6.38 5.93
C SER A 24 7.71 -6.62 7.40
N LEU A 25 6.42 -6.60 7.75
CA LEU A 25 6.01 -6.89 9.12
C LEU A 25 6.26 -8.35 9.49
N THR A 26 6.03 -9.30 8.58
CA THR A 26 6.36 -10.73 8.77
C THR A 26 7.83 -10.91 9.10
N GLU A 27 8.72 -10.36 8.27
CA GLU A 27 10.17 -10.46 8.46
C GLU A 27 10.62 -9.79 9.76
N GLY A 28 10.11 -8.60 10.06
CA GLY A 28 10.43 -7.91 11.30
C GLY A 28 10.02 -8.70 12.55
N LEU A 29 8.85 -9.33 12.55
CA LEU A 29 8.41 -10.18 13.66
C LEU A 29 9.26 -11.46 13.79
N LEU A 30 9.65 -12.08 12.68
CA LEU A 30 10.57 -13.22 12.66
C LEU A 30 11.95 -12.82 13.18
N ASN A 31 12.49 -11.69 12.78
CA ASN A 31 13.78 -11.17 13.25
C ASN A 31 13.79 -10.91 14.77
N MET A 32 12.64 -10.60 15.35
CA MET A 32 12.46 -10.46 16.79
C MET A 32 12.34 -11.80 17.54
N GLY A 33 12.45 -12.95 16.84
CA GLY A 33 12.33 -14.28 17.43
C GLY A 33 10.89 -14.74 17.68
N HIS A 34 9.89 -14.08 17.05
CA HIS A 34 8.53 -14.61 17.07
C HIS A 34 8.34 -15.72 16.05
N SER A 35 7.46 -16.68 16.34
CA SER A 35 7.02 -17.67 15.35
C SER A 35 5.85 -17.10 14.57
N VAL A 36 5.98 -16.93 13.26
CA VAL A 36 4.93 -16.40 12.40
C VAL A 36 4.51 -17.45 11.39
N LYS A 37 3.24 -17.87 11.45
CA LYS A 37 2.63 -18.71 10.41
C LYS A 37 1.83 -17.82 9.47
N VAL A 38 2.08 -17.92 8.15
CA VAL A 38 1.38 -17.15 7.14
C VAL A 38 0.37 -18.01 6.39
N LEU A 39 -0.90 -17.60 6.43
CA LEU A 39 -1.98 -18.15 5.60
C LEU A 39 -2.48 -17.09 4.63
N ALA A 40 -2.32 -17.27 3.32
CA ALA A 40 -2.67 -16.28 2.33
C ALA A 40 -3.77 -16.74 1.37
N PHE A 41 -4.63 -15.81 0.95
CA PHE A 41 -5.42 -15.99 -0.25
C PHE A 41 -4.51 -15.88 -1.47
N HIS A 42 -4.79 -16.67 -2.51
CA HIS A 42 -4.29 -16.37 -3.85
C HIS A 42 -5.45 -16.40 -4.86
N SER A 43 -5.32 -15.65 -5.93
CA SER A 43 -6.36 -15.48 -6.94
C SER A 43 -5.75 -15.31 -8.32
N LYS A 44 -6.57 -15.26 -9.37
CA LYS A 44 -6.09 -14.96 -10.73
C LYS A 44 -5.33 -13.63 -10.81
N LYS A 45 -5.79 -12.62 -10.04
CA LYS A 45 -5.14 -11.29 -10.01
C LYS A 45 -3.84 -11.30 -9.22
N HIS A 46 -3.76 -12.11 -8.16
CA HIS A 46 -2.60 -12.25 -7.29
C HIS A 46 -2.25 -13.74 -7.22
N PRO A 47 -1.64 -14.27 -8.30
CA PRO A 47 -1.25 -15.69 -8.33
C PRO A 47 -0.12 -15.96 -7.34
N CYS A 48 -0.08 -17.19 -6.84
CA CYS A 48 0.98 -17.68 -5.99
C CYS A 48 1.43 -19.06 -6.46
N ASN A 49 2.71 -19.18 -6.75
CA ASN A 49 3.32 -20.49 -7.04
C ASN A 49 4.33 -20.81 -5.92
N ILE A 50 3.92 -21.64 -4.98
CA ILE A 50 4.76 -22.05 -3.85
C ILE A 50 6.07 -22.70 -4.32
N ALA A 51 6.06 -23.42 -5.45
CA ALA A 51 7.25 -24.10 -5.96
C ALA A 51 8.38 -23.13 -6.37
N THR A 52 8.06 -21.87 -6.66
CA THR A 52 9.04 -20.85 -7.02
C THR A 52 9.44 -19.96 -5.84
N MET A 53 8.86 -20.17 -4.66
CA MET A 53 9.21 -19.40 -3.46
C MET A 53 10.52 -19.95 -2.83
N PRO A 54 11.33 -19.07 -2.20
CA PRO A 54 12.49 -19.50 -1.45
C PRO A 54 12.11 -20.51 -0.36
N LYS A 55 12.80 -21.63 -0.28
CA LYS A 55 12.54 -22.67 0.73
C LYS A 55 12.63 -22.12 2.15
N ASP A 56 13.65 -21.31 2.40
CA ASP A 56 13.83 -20.63 3.68
C ASP A 56 12.60 -19.82 4.09
N TYR A 57 12.01 -19.06 3.18
CA TYR A 57 10.79 -18.29 3.46
C TYR A 57 9.61 -19.20 3.84
N ILE A 58 9.41 -20.29 3.08
CA ILE A 58 8.35 -21.27 3.35
C ILE A 58 8.52 -21.91 4.73
N GLU A 59 9.75 -22.29 5.07
CA GLU A 59 10.07 -22.96 6.34
C GLU A 59 9.88 -21.99 7.52
N ARG A 60 10.45 -20.78 7.44
CA ARG A 60 10.35 -19.77 8.51
C ARG A 60 8.94 -19.31 8.78
N THR A 61 8.10 -19.22 7.72
CA THR A 61 6.72 -18.73 7.82
C THR A 61 5.69 -19.84 7.87
N SER A 62 6.07 -21.11 7.74
CA SER A 62 5.13 -22.24 7.57
C SER A 62 4.01 -21.87 6.58
N PHE A 63 4.40 -21.32 5.42
CA PHE A 63 3.52 -20.65 4.46
C PHE A 63 2.49 -21.59 3.84
N GLU A 64 1.23 -21.23 3.95
CA GLU A 64 0.12 -21.94 3.30
C GLU A 64 -0.75 -20.97 2.50
N THR A 65 -1.35 -21.44 1.39
CA THR A 65 -2.27 -20.60 0.60
C THR A 65 -3.53 -21.35 0.21
N VAL A 66 -4.59 -20.56 -0.06
CA VAL A 66 -5.87 -21.06 -0.57
C VAL A 66 -6.29 -20.23 -1.77
N PHE A 67 -6.65 -20.91 -2.88
CA PHE A 67 -7.23 -20.24 -4.04
C PHE A 67 -8.63 -19.73 -3.74
N VAL A 68 -8.88 -18.46 -4.06
CA VAL A 68 -10.20 -17.86 -3.97
C VAL A 68 -10.49 -17.09 -5.26
N ASP A 69 -11.62 -17.42 -5.87
CA ASP A 69 -12.10 -16.71 -7.05
C ASP A 69 -12.68 -15.35 -6.64
N LEU A 70 -11.91 -14.30 -6.85
CA LEU A 70 -12.28 -12.92 -6.56
C LEU A 70 -12.84 -12.17 -7.79
N ASP A 71 -13.14 -12.86 -8.89
CA ASP A 71 -13.76 -12.25 -10.06
C ASP A 71 -15.15 -11.69 -9.70
N ILE A 72 -15.54 -10.60 -10.39
CA ILE A 72 -16.85 -9.99 -10.16
C ILE A 72 -17.92 -10.89 -10.77
N LYS A 73 -18.85 -11.37 -9.94
CA LYS A 73 -19.99 -12.19 -10.33
C LYS A 73 -21.27 -11.36 -10.26
N LEU A 74 -21.96 -11.23 -11.38
CA LEU A 74 -23.13 -10.35 -11.51
C LEU A 74 -24.25 -10.71 -10.54
N ILE A 75 -24.64 -12.00 -10.44
CA ILE A 75 -25.73 -12.46 -9.57
C ILE A 75 -25.43 -12.16 -8.10
N PRO A 76 -24.29 -12.58 -7.52
CA PRO A 76 -23.95 -12.22 -6.13
C PRO A 76 -23.80 -10.71 -5.89
N ALA A 77 -23.36 -9.96 -6.92
CA ALA A 77 -23.27 -8.51 -6.82
C ALA A 77 -24.63 -7.83 -6.76
N MET A 78 -25.61 -8.30 -7.58
CA MET A 78 -26.99 -7.83 -7.53
C MET A 78 -27.68 -8.21 -6.21
N GLU A 79 -27.51 -9.44 -5.74
CA GLU A 79 -28.02 -9.88 -4.45
C GLU A 79 -27.49 -9.00 -3.30
N ALA A 80 -26.18 -8.78 -3.24
CA ALA A 80 -25.59 -7.90 -2.24
C ALA A 80 -26.11 -6.46 -2.33
N PHE A 81 -26.34 -5.97 -3.56
CA PHE A 81 -26.92 -4.65 -3.80
C PHE A 81 -28.34 -4.54 -3.24
N LEU A 82 -29.21 -5.52 -3.51
CA LEU A 82 -30.59 -5.53 -3.04
C LEU A 82 -30.69 -5.70 -1.51
N LEU A 83 -29.79 -6.49 -0.91
CA LEU A 83 -29.74 -6.73 0.53
C LEU A 83 -29.00 -5.64 1.31
N GLY A 84 -28.41 -4.65 0.64
CA GLY A 84 -27.61 -3.61 1.30
C GLY A 84 -26.30 -4.14 1.92
N GLU A 85 -25.81 -5.30 1.44
CA GLU A 85 -24.57 -5.92 1.90
C GLU A 85 -23.34 -5.38 1.16
N SER A 86 -22.16 -5.43 1.81
CA SER A 86 -20.91 -5.08 1.14
C SER A 86 -20.45 -6.21 0.23
N TYR A 87 -20.63 -6.05 -1.09
CA TYR A 87 -20.12 -7.01 -2.07
C TYR A 87 -18.60 -7.14 -2.03
N HIS A 88 -17.89 -6.08 -1.66
CA HIS A 88 -16.44 -6.14 -1.48
C HIS A 88 -16.00 -7.15 -0.43
N VAL A 89 -16.76 -7.28 0.66
CA VAL A 89 -16.50 -8.26 1.71
C VAL A 89 -17.03 -9.65 1.31
N LYS A 90 -18.25 -9.71 0.76
CA LYS A 90 -18.94 -10.97 0.39
C LYS A 90 -18.11 -11.83 -0.56
N ARG A 91 -17.41 -11.23 -1.50
CA ARG A 91 -16.56 -11.96 -2.48
C ARG A 91 -15.33 -12.65 -1.87
N PHE A 92 -14.91 -12.26 -0.67
CA PHE A 92 -13.82 -12.94 0.05
C PHE A 92 -14.28 -14.16 0.85
N ILE A 93 -15.59 -14.43 0.94
CA ILE A 93 -16.11 -15.59 1.69
C ILE A 93 -15.87 -16.86 0.86
N SER A 94 -15.04 -17.77 1.39
CA SER A 94 -14.66 -19.03 0.76
C SER A 94 -14.77 -20.19 1.75
N THR A 95 -15.46 -21.27 1.36
CA THR A 95 -15.53 -22.49 2.17
C THR A 95 -14.15 -23.13 2.33
N ALA A 96 -13.34 -23.16 1.26
CA ALA A 96 -11.98 -23.70 1.32
C ALA A 96 -11.11 -22.95 2.35
N MET A 97 -11.22 -21.61 2.42
CA MET A 97 -10.50 -20.84 3.43
C MET A 97 -11.03 -21.10 4.85
N LYS A 98 -12.37 -21.23 5.04
CA LYS A 98 -12.93 -21.61 6.34
C LYS A 98 -12.40 -22.95 6.81
N THR A 99 -12.37 -23.96 5.92
CA THR A 99 -11.82 -25.28 6.21
C THR A 99 -10.35 -25.20 6.60
N LYS A 100 -9.54 -24.46 5.82
CA LYS A 100 -8.10 -24.30 6.08
C LYS A 100 -7.82 -23.60 7.43
N ILE A 101 -8.55 -22.53 7.75
CA ILE A 101 -8.45 -21.86 9.06
C ILE A 101 -8.80 -22.86 10.18
N ALA A 102 -9.88 -23.64 10.03
CA ALA A 102 -10.28 -24.62 11.04
C ALA A 102 -9.24 -25.73 11.22
N GLU A 103 -8.64 -26.24 10.15
CA GLU A 103 -7.55 -27.23 10.19
C GLU A 103 -6.35 -26.70 10.98
N ILE A 104 -5.91 -25.45 10.68
CA ILE A 104 -4.77 -24.83 11.35
C ILE A 104 -5.08 -24.65 12.85
N LEU A 105 -6.22 -24.06 13.20
CA LEU A 105 -6.57 -23.76 14.59
C LEU A 105 -6.89 -25.00 15.45
N LYS A 106 -7.21 -26.15 14.83
CA LYS A 106 -7.32 -27.42 15.53
C LYS A 106 -5.96 -28.09 15.80
N ARG A 107 -4.95 -27.77 14.98
CA ARG A 107 -3.62 -28.37 15.05
C ARG A 107 -2.65 -27.55 15.89
N GLU A 108 -2.82 -26.25 15.91
CA GLU A 108 -1.86 -25.32 16.51
C GLU A 108 -2.56 -24.23 17.31
N GLU A 109 -2.00 -23.89 18.47
CA GLU A 109 -2.41 -22.75 19.28
C GLU A 109 -1.57 -21.51 18.93
N PHE A 110 -2.19 -20.34 18.97
CA PHE A 110 -1.56 -19.04 18.69
C PHE A 110 -1.86 -18.08 19.83
N ASP A 111 -0.93 -17.14 20.06
CA ASP A 111 -1.13 -16.02 20.98
C ASP A 111 -1.92 -14.90 20.30
N ILE A 112 -1.57 -14.62 19.02
CA ILE A 112 -2.16 -13.54 18.22
C ILE A 112 -2.62 -14.13 16.88
N ILE A 113 -3.81 -13.71 16.43
CA ILE A 113 -4.28 -13.91 15.05
C ILE A 113 -4.43 -12.54 14.41
N GLN A 114 -3.55 -12.24 13.47
CA GLN A 114 -3.50 -10.97 12.74
C GLN A 114 -4.23 -11.11 11.41
N MET A 115 -5.30 -10.35 11.22
CA MET A 115 -6.04 -10.25 9.96
C MET A 115 -5.59 -9.02 9.18
N GLU A 116 -5.05 -9.22 7.97
CA GLU A 116 -4.41 -8.16 7.16
C GLU A 116 -5.38 -7.33 6.31
N SER A 117 -6.67 -7.38 6.60
CA SER A 117 -7.69 -6.54 5.97
C SER A 117 -9.05 -6.75 6.59
N ILE A 118 -9.91 -5.73 6.53
CA ILE A 118 -11.34 -5.80 6.87
C ILE A 118 -12.10 -6.87 6.04
N PHE A 119 -11.61 -7.22 4.85
CA PHE A 119 -12.21 -8.26 4.01
C PHE A 119 -12.14 -9.66 4.61
N LEU A 120 -11.31 -9.86 5.65
CA LEU A 120 -11.16 -11.13 6.36
C LEU A 120 -12.10 -11.26 7.57
N THR A 121 -12.82 -10.20 7.93
CA THR A 121 -13.78 -10.20 9.06
C THR A 121 -14.83 -11.33 9.01
N PRO A 122 -15.33 -11.81 7.85
CA PRO A 122 -16.26 -12.92 7.81
C PRO A 122 -15.75 -14.23 8.43
N TYR A 123 -14.43 -14.35 8.65
CA TYR A 123 -13.81 -15.51 9.30
C TYR A 123 -13.69 -15.35 10.82
N LEU A 124 -13.90 -14.14 11.33
CA LEU A 124 -13.75 -13.85 12.77
C LEU A 124 -14.62 -14.72 13.69
N PRO A 125 -15.92 -14.99 13.38
CA PRO A 125 -16.75 -15.88 14.21
C PRO A 125 -16.17 -17.30 14.29
N LEU A 126 -15.66 -17.85 13.18
CA LEU A 126 -15.00 -19.16 13.15
C LEU A 126 -13.72 -19.14 13.99
N VAL A 127 -12.88 -18.14 13.85
CA VAL A 127 -11.64 -17.99 14.62
C VAL A 127 -11.95 -17.92 16.11
N ARG A 128 -12.93 -17.12 16.52
CA ARG A 128 -13.36 -16.99 17.92
C ARG A 128 -13.91 -18.30 18.50
N SER A 129 -14.56 -19.14 17.67
CA SER A 129 -15.11 -20.43 18.14
C SER A 129 -14.03 -21.51 18.33
N LEU A 130 -12.84 -21.37 17.69
CA LEU A 130 -11.79 -22.38 17.67
C LEU A 130 -10.52 -21.97 18.42
N SER A 131 -10.38 -20.69 18.77
CA SER A 131 -9.15 -20.16 19.37
C SER A 131 -9.43 -19.12 20.45
N LYS A 132 -8.60 -19.12 21.49
CA LYS A 132 -8.57 -18.09 22.55
C LYS A 132 -7.60 -16.95 22.25
N ALA A 133 -6.89 -17.01 21.12
CA ALA A 133 -5.94 -15.99 20.70
C ALA A 133 -6.59 -14.61 20.62
N LYS A 134 -5.83 -13.57 20.95
CA LYS A 134 -6.28 -12.19 20.65
C LYS A 134 -6.30 -11.98 19.14
N VAL A 135 -7.39 -11.45 18.61
CA VAL A 135 -7.55 -11.22 17.17
C VAL A 135 -7.43 -9.75 16.88
N VAL A 136 -6.47 -9.40 16.03
CA VAL A 136 -6.16 -8.02 15.67
C VAL A 136 -6.42 -7.77 14.19
N LEU A 137 -6.88 -6.57 13.86
CA LEU A 137 -7.01 -6.09 12.50
C LEU A 137 -5.80 -5.22 12.14
N ARG A 138 -5.01 -5.63 11.18
CA ARG A 138 -4.07 -4.78 10.47
C ARG A 138 -4.79 -4.15 9.29
N SER A 139 -4.95 -2.83 9.29
CA SER A 139 -5.70 -2.12 8.27
C SER A 139 -4.76 -1.29 7.40
N PRO A 140 -4.41 -1.76 6.19
CA PRO A 140 -3.53 -1.01 5.28
C PRO A 140 -4.21 0.26 4.74
N ASN A 141 -5.54 0.28 4.73
CA ASN A 141 -6.35 1.41 4.29
C ASN A 141 -7.68 1.44 5.04
N VAL A 142 -8.30 2.60 5.08
CA VAL A 142 -9.76 2.72 5.28
C VAL A 142 -10.42 2.50 3.92
N GLU A 143 -10.90 1.29 3.69
CA GLU A 143 -11.34 0.84 2.36
C GLU A 143 -12.49 1.68 1.79
N ASN A 144 -13.46 2.08 2.61
CA ASN A 144 -14.56 2.92 2.14
C ASN A 144 -14.09 4.30 1.63
N LYS A 145 -13.01 4.88 2.19
CA LYS A 145 -12.44 6.16 1.71
C LYS A 145 -11.97 6.06 0.25
N ILE A 146 -11.38 4.92 -0.15
CA ILE A 146 -10.95 4.66 -1.53
C ILE A 146 -12.16 4.70 -2.46
N TRP A 147 -13.23 3.98 -2.12
CA TRP A 147 -14.43 3.92 -2.94
C TRP A 147 -15.19 5.25 -2.95
N LYS A 148 -15.18 5.99 -1.82
CA LYS A 148 -15.75 7.33 -1.72
C LYS A 148 -15.05 8.32 -2.67
N ARG A 149 -13.73 8.29 -2.75
CA ARG A 149 -12.96 9.11 -3.70
C ARG A 149 -13.20 8.65 -5.14
N THR A 150 -13.23 7.35 -5.39
CA THR A 150 -13.48 6.76 -6.71
C THR A 150 -14.84 7.17 -7.28
N TYR A 151 -15.95 7.06 -6.50
CA TYR A 151 -17.24 7.45 -7.03
C TYR A 151 -17.35 8.96 -7.28
N LYS A 152 -16.70 9.78 -6.45
CA LYS A 152 -16.67 11.24 -6.65
C LYS A 152 -15.96 11.63 -7.95
N ALA A 153 -14.89 10.93 -8.31
CA ALA A 153 -14.13 11.15 -9.54
C ALA A 153 -14.80 10.54 -10.79
N THR A 154 -15.83 9.69 -10.62
CA THR A 154 -16.49 9.01 -11.74
C THR A 154 -17.50 9.91 -12.44
N LYS A 155 -17.31 10.15 -13.76
CA LYS A 155 -18.19 11.00 -14.60
C LYS A 155 -19.49 10.30 -14.99
N ASN A 156 -19.46 8.98 -15.25
CA ASN A 156 -20.66 8.22 -15.66
C ASN A 156 -21.66 8.13 -14.51
N PRO A 157 -22.93 8.62 -14.62
CA PRO A 157 -23.88 8.73 -13.54
C PRO A 157 -24.34 7.36 -12.98
N PHE A 158 -24.54 6.36 -13.84
CA PHE A 158 -24.95 5.02 -13.42
C PHE A 158 -23.84 4.32 -12.65
N LYS A 159 -22.60 4.37 -13.18
CA LYS A 159 -21.42 3.84 -12.49
C LYS A 159 -21.17 4.56 -11.17
N ARG A 160 -21.34 5.90 -11.15
CA ARG A 160 -21.18 6.72 -9.94
C ARG A 160 -22.20 6.33 -8.87
N TYR A 161 -23.45 6.09 -9.24
CA TYR A 161 -24.50 5.65 -8.30
C TYR A 161 -24.16 4.28 -7.68
N TYR A 162 -23.77 3.31 -8.51
CA TYR A 162 -23.35 1.98 -8.03
C TYR A 162 -22.12 2.05 -7.11
N LEU A 163 -21.09 2.80 -7.49
CA LEU A 163 -19.88 2.98 -6.68
C LEU A 163 -20.18 3.72 -5.35
N LYS A 164 -21.13 4.66 -5.35
CA LYS A 164 -21.62 5.30 -4.12
C LYS A 164 -22.24 4.28 -3.19
N HIS A 165 -23.11 3.40 -3.70
CA HIS A 165 -23.71 2.32 -2.93
C HIS A 165 -22.63 1.39 -2.33
N LEU A 166 -21.65 0.95 -3.13
CA LEU A 166 -20.55 0.12 -2.64
C LEU A 166 -19.74 0.81 -1.54
N SER A 167 -19.47 2.12 -1.66
CA SER A 167 -18.79 2.89 -0.62
C SER A 167 -19.58 2.97 0.68
N LEU A 168 -20.89 3.19 0.59
CA LEU A 168 -21.77 3.30 1.76
C LEU A 168 -21.96 1.96 2.50
N THR A 169 -22.17 0.88 1.76
CA THR A 169 -22.32 -0.46 2.37
C THR A 169 -21.02 -0.92 3.03
N LEU A 170 -19.87 -0.59 2.43
CA LEU A 170 -18.57 -0.88 3.03
C LEU A 170 -18.31 -0.02 4.28
N ALA A 171 -18.66 1.27 4.27
CA ALA A 171 -18.53 2.15 5.44
C ALA A 171 -19.38 1.66 6.62
N ASN A 172 -20.62 1.25 6.34
CA ASN A 172 -21.50 0.67 7.36
C ASN A 172 -20.93 -0.63 7.92
N TYR A 173 -20.37 -1.48 7.06
CA TYR A 173 -19.75 -2.73 7.48
C TYR A 173 -18.53 -2.46 8.38
N GLU A 174 -17.61 -1.58 7.97
CA GLU A 174 -16.45 -1.20 8.78
C GLU A 174 -16.88 -0.69 10.15
N LYS A 175 -17.84 0.24 10.20
CA LYS A 175 -18.38 0.80 11.45
C LYS A 175 -19.00 -0.27 12.36
N GLN A 176 -19.72 -1.25 11.82
CA GLN A 176 -20.32 -2.32 12.60
C GLN A 176 -19.26 -3.29 13.15
N LYS A 177 -18.16 -3.50 12.41
CA LYS A 177 -17.15 -4.51 12.70
C LYS A 177 -15.94 -4.00 13.47
N VAL A 178 -15.77 -2.69 13.59
CA VAL A 178 -14.61 -2.06 14.24
C VAL A 178 -14.35 -2.55 15.67
N ASN A 179 -15.39 -2.94 16.42
CA ASN A 179 -15.26 -3.40 17.81
C ASN A 179 -15.25 -4.94 17.98
N ASP A 180 -15.32 -5.70 16.89
CA ASP A 180 -15.28 -7.17 16.92
C ASP A 180 -13.85 -7.72 17.16
N TYR A 181 -12.85 -6.87 16.94
CA TYR A 181 -11.42 -7.14 17.16
C TYR A 181 -10.96 -6.76 18.57
N ASP A 182 -9.86 -7.35 19.04
CA ASP A 182 -9.24 -6.95 20.31
C ASP A 182 -8.42 -5.65 20.15
N ALA A 183 -7.84 -5.45 18.97
CA ALA A 183 -7.18 -4.19 18.60
C ALA A 183 -7.23 -3.96 17.08
N ILE A 184 -7.03 -2.71 16.67
CA ILE A 184 -6.89 -2.30 15.27
C ILE A 184 -5.58 -1.54 15.12
N PHE A 185 -4.79 -1.93 14.11
CA PHE A 185 -3.52 -1.30 13.77
C PHE A 185 -3.57 -0.76 12.33
N PRO A 186 -4.11 0.46 12.11
CA PRO A 186 -4.02 1.13 10.82
C PRO A 186 -2.57 1.48 10.49
N VAL A 187 -2.31 1.76 9.21
CA VAL A 187 -0.94 2.12 8.75
C VAL A 187 -0.60 3.58 9.02
N THR A 188 -1.63 4.45 9.17
CA THR A 188 -1.44 5.89 9.34
C THR A 188 -2.20 6.41 10.56
N GLU A 189 -1.69 7.49 11.18
CA GLU A 189 -2.40 8.17 12.28
C GLU A 189 -3.77 8.69 11.83
N THR A 190 -3.88 9.27 10.64
CA THR A 190 -5.15 9.74 10.08
C THR A 190 -6.19 8.63 9.94
N ASP A 191 -5.76 7.38 9.69
CA ASP A 191 -6.67 6.24 9.63
C ASP A 191 -6.99 5.72 11.02
N ALA A 192 -6.08 5.84 12.00
CA ALA A 192 -6.37 5.53 13.40
C ALA A 192 -7.41 6.49 13.97
N GLU A 193 -7.25 7.79 13.75
CA GLU A 193 -8.22 8.83 14.10
C GLU A 193 -9.59 8.52 13.47
N TYR A 194 -9.62 8.17 12.18
CA TYR A 194 -10.85 7.79 11.51
C TYR A 194 -11.58 6.63 12.20
N PHE A 195 -10.88 5.56 12.59
CA PHE A 195 -11.52 4.44 13.29
C PHE A 195 -12.05 4.87 14.66
N VAL A 196 -11.32 5.68 15.41
CA VAL A 196 -11.76 6.22 16.71
C VAL A 196 -13.01 7.09 16.54
N GLU A 197 -13.02 8.04 15.59
CA GLU A 197 -14.17 8.89 15.28
C GLU A 197 -15.40 8.09 14.82
N ASN A 198 -15.19 6.94 14.17
CA ASN A 198 -16.27 6.04 13.74
C ASN A 198 -16.63 4.97 14.77
N GLY A 199 -16.24 5.16 16.03
CA GLY A 199 -16.75 4.41 17.18
C GLY A 199 -15.89 3.24 17.62
N CYS A 200 -14.62 3.17 17.25
CA CYS A 200 -13.67 2.20 17.81
C CYS A 200 -13.45 2.49 19.29
N ARG A 201 -13.74 1.50 20.15
CA ARG A 201 -13.53 1.52 21.60
C ARG A 201 -12.39 0.60 22.04
N ARG A 202 -11.74 -0.07 21.10
CA ARG A 202 -10.62 -0.98 21.32
C ARG A 202 -9.31 -0.23 21.17
N LEU A 203 -8.20 -0.86 21.54
CA LEU A 203 -6.88 -0.33 21.24
C LEU A 203 -6.77 -0.06 19.73
N CYS A 204 -6.60 1.20 19.36
CA CYS A 204 -6.45 1.64 17.98
C CYS A 204 -5.20 2.54 17.90
N LYS A 205 -4.14 2.03 17.30
CA LYS A 205 -2.85 2.73 17.16
C LYS A 205 -2.30 2.55 15.76
N ALA A 206 -1.81 3.62 15.19
CA ALA A 206 -1.12 3.53 13.91
C ALA A 206 0.18 2.74 14.07
N VAL A 207 0.39 1.81 13.15
CA VAL A 207 1.65 1.08 13.01
C VAL A 207 2.04 1.16 11.55
N ALA A 208 3.06 1.91 11.23
CA ALA A 208 3.48 2.18 9.85
C ALA A 208 3.91 0.92 9.10
N VAL A 209 4.19 1.06 7.81
CA VAL A 209 4.84 0.00 7.02
C VAL A 209 6.34 0.07 7.26
N GLY A 210 6.96 -1.06 7.57
CA GLY A 210 8.42 -1.16 7.65
C GLY A 210 9.05 -1.08 6.25
N MET A 211 10.18 -0.42 6.18
CA MET A 211 11.01 -0.33 4.98
C MET A 211 12.48 -0.35 5.39
N ASP A 212 13.19 -1.35 4.94
CA ASP A 212 14.63 -1.37 5.07
C ASP A 212 15.25 -0.61 3.89
N THR A 213 16.36 0.06 4.14
CA THR A 213 17.07 0.75 3.07
C THR A 213 17.65 -0.31 2.12
N PRO A 214 17.21 -0.34 0.86
CA PRO A 214 17.76 -1.29 -0.11
C PRO A 214 19.22 -0.99 -0.38
N GLU A 215 19.96 -2.02 -0.78
CA GLU A 215 21.34 -1.84 -1.23
C GLU A 215 21.37 -0.97 -2.50
N ILE A 216 22.10 0.13 -2.43
CA ILE A 216 22.32 1.01 -3.58
C ILE A 216 23.46 0.43 -4.39
N LEU A 217 23.20 0.08 -5.65
CA LEU A 217 24.21 -0.45 -6.55
C LEU A 217 25.20 0.64 -6.94
N PRO A 218 26.50 0.48 -6.65
CA PRO A 218 27.51 1.53 -6.87
C PRO A 218 27.81 1.79 -8.35
N ASP A 219 27.38 0.90 -9.25
CA ASP A 219 27.60 0.97 -10.70
C ASP A 219 26.53 1.77 -11.45
N VAL A 220 25.50 2.27 -10.75
CA VAL A 220 24.41 3.02 -11.37
C VAL A 220 24.75 4.51 -11.40
N LEU A 221 25.01 5.02 -12.60
CA LEU A 221 25.18 6.46 -12.81
C LEU A 221 23.81 7.16 -12.88
N GLU A 222 23.69 8.24 -12.13
CA GLU A 222 22.50 9.09 -12.16
C GLU A 222 22.50 9.96 -13.42
N GLU A 223 21.44 9.89 -14.22
CA GLU A 223 21.24 10.74 -15.39
C GLU A 223 20.79 12.12 -14.97
N GLU A 224 21.55 13.15 -15.35
CA GLU A 224 21.24 14.54 -15.02
C GLU A 224 20.00 15.07 -15.74
N ASN A 225 19.36 16.07 -15.15
CA ASN A 225 18.16 16.73 -15.67
C ASN A 225 16.98 15.76 -15.89
N THR A 226 16.81 14.81 -14.99
CA THR A 226 15.73 13.81 -15.10
C THR A 226 14.73 13.89 -13.97
N ILE A 227 13.45 13.79 -14.35
CA ILE A 227 12.38 13.49 -13.43
C ILE A 227 11.77 12.14 -13.78
N PHE A 228 11.22 11.43 -12.79
CA PHE A 228 10.62 10.12 -13.04
C PHE A 228 9.39 9.86 -12.20
N HIS A 229 8.53 8.98 -12.69
CA HIS A 229 7.47 8.34 -11.93
C HIS A 229 7.56 6.83 -12.10
N ILE A 230 7.30 6.06 -11.04
CA ILE A 230 7.19 4.61 -11.12
C ILE A 230 5.97 4.12 -10.33
N GLY A 231 5.15 3.28 -10.98
CA GLY A 231 3.97 2.71 -10.33
C GLY A 231 3.15 1.80 -11.25
N SER A 232 2.34 0.91 -10.66
CA SER A 232 1.45 0.04 -11.43
C SER A 232 0.26 0.82 -11.99
N MET A 233 0.00 0.71 -13.29
CA MET A 233 -1.13 1.35 -13.97
C MET A 233 -2.46 0.59 -13.82
N ASN A 234 -2.45 -0.57 -13.15
CA ASN A 234 -3.67 -1.20 -12.65
C ASN A 234 -4.37 -0.39 -11.54
N TRP A 235 -3.66 0.56 -10.97
CA TRP A 235 -4.20 1.45 -9.95
C TRP A 235 -4.58 2.79 -10.57
N PHE A 236 -5.89 3.04 -10.63
CA PHE A 236 -6.47 4.22 -11.28
C PHE A 236 -5.83 5.56 -10.89
N PRO A 237 -5.49 5.83 -9.60
CA PRO A 237 -4.83 7.08 -9.23
C PRO A 237 -3.50 7.35 -9.95
N ASN A 238 -2.69 6.31 -10.22
CA ASN A 238 -1.46 6.49 -11.00
C ASN A 238 -1.78 6.94 -12.44
N VAL A 239 -2.73 6.25 -13.09
CA VAL A 239 -3.14 6.61 -14.46
C VAL A 239 -3.70 8.02 -14.52
N GLN A 240 -4.54 8.40 -13.54
CA GLN A 240 -5.13 9.74 -13.43
C GLN A 240 -4.05 10.79 -13.20
N GLY A 241 -3.13 10.54 -12.27
CA GLY A 241 -2.07 11.47 -11.90
C GLY A 241 -1.08 11.72 -13.05
N ILE A 242 -0.62 10.65 -13.72
CA ILE A 242 0.27 10.77 -14.88
C ILE A 242 -0.43 11.54 -16.01
N LYS A 243 -1.70 11.22 -16.29
CA LYS A 243 -2.45 11.94 -17.31
C LYS A 243 -2.54 13.43 -16.99
N TRP A 244 -2.89 13.80 -15.77
CA TRP A 244 -2.93 15.19 -15.33
C TRP A 244 -1.56 15.87 -15.43
N PHE A 245 -0.49 15.16 -15.04
CA PHE A 245 0.86 15.70 -15.11
C PHE A 245 1.28 16.00 -16.55
N LEU A 246 1.01 15.08 -17.47
CA LEU A 246 1.33 15.25 -18.89
C LEU A 246 0.47 16.34 -19.55
N ASP A 247 -0.83 16.37 -19.26
CA ASP A 247 -1.77 17.32 -19.87
C ASP A 247 -1.58 18.75 -19.33
N GLU A 248 -1.31 18.92 -18.02
CA GLU A 248 -1.40 20.20 -17.35
C GLU A 248 -0.03 20.71 -16.82
N CYS A 249 0.86 19.81 -16.34
CA CYS A 249 2.09 20.22 -15.68
C CYS A 249 3.30 20.21 -16.61
N TRP A 250 3.40 19.22 -17.50
CA TRP A 250 4.62 18.99 -18.29
C TRP A 250 5.07 20.21 -19.08
N ARG A 251 4.15 20.90 -19.74
CA ARG A 251 4.46 22.10 -20.51
C ARG A 251 5.10 23.20 -19.65
N SER A 252 4.60 23.39 -18.44
CA SER A 252 5.14 24.37 -17.50
C SER A 252 6.50 23.95 -16.96
N VAL A 253 6.68 22.67 -16.63
CA VAL A 253 7.95 22.08 -16.20
C VAL A 253 9.00 22.23 -17.31
N LYS A 254 8.64 21.90 -18.54
CA LYS A 254 9.53 22.00 -19.71
C LYS A 254 9.93 23.43 -20.03
N ALA A 255 9.00 24.39 -19.91
CA ALA A 255 9.28 25.80 -20.09
C ALA A 255 10.22 26.37 -19.02
N ALA A 256 10.05 25.94 -17.75
CA ALA A 256 10.89 26.35 -16.63
C ALA A 256 12.29 25.68 -16.64
N SER A 257 12.40 24.49 -17.20
CA SER A 257 13.62 23.66 -17.25
C SER A 257 13.77 22.99 -18.63
N PRO A 258 14.29 23.71 -19.66
CA PRO A 258 14.32 23.22 -21.05
C PRO A 258 15.08 21.92 -21.29
N GLN A 259 16.03 21.57 -20.42
CA GLN A 259 16.84 20.36 -20.53
C GLN A 259 16.20 19.13 -19.86
N VAL A 260 15.09 19.31 -19.11
CA VAL A 260 14.49 18.23 -18.35
C VAL A 260 13.94 17.13 -19.24
N LYS A 261 14.15 15.89 -18.82
CA LYS A 261 13.53 14.68 -19.40
C LYS A 261 12.67 14.01 -18.36
N ALA A 262 11.51 13.49 -18.76
CA ALA A 262 10.57 12.79 -17.90
C ALA A 262 10.52 11.29 -18.25
N TYR A 263 10.59 10.43 -17.24
CA TYR A 263 10.56 8.97 -17.40
C TYR A 263 9.40 8.38 -16.63
N PHE A 264 8.55 7.61 -17.31
CA PHE A 264 7.40 6.94 -16.70
C PHE A 264 7.57 5.43 -16.81
N ALA A 265 7.71 4.77 -15.64
CA ALA A 265 7.88 3.33 -15.52
C ALA A 265 6.72 2.68 -14.77
N GLY A 266 6.48 1.40 -15.02
CA GLY A 266 5.51 0.59 -14.29
C GLY A 266 4.80 -0.44 -15.14
N ARG A 267 4.11 -1.35 -14.46
CA ARG A 267 3.37 -2.45 -15.11
C ARG A 267 2.01 -2.00 -15.64
N ASN A 268 1.53 -2.72 -16.65
CA ASN A 268 0.18 -2.56 -17.21
C ASN A 268 -0.10 -1.15 -17.74
N MET A 269 0.87 -0.60 -18.47
CA MET A 269 0.72 0.70 -19.13
C MET A 269 -0.47 0.70 -20.07
N PRO A 270 -1.39 1.68 -19.99
CA PRO A 270 -2.51 1.78 -20.94
C PRO A 270 -2.02 2.19 -22.32
N GLY A 271 -2.74 1.75 -23.37
CA GLY A 271 -2.34 2.01 -24.76
C GLY A 271 -2.13 3.48 -25.11
N TRP A 272 -2.91 4.40 -24.53
CA TRP A 272 -2.73 5.84 -24.75
C TRP A 272 -1.37 6.34 -24.21
N LEU A 273 -0.85 5.75 -23.12
CA LEU A 273 0.43 6.11 -22.55
C LEU A 273 1.58 5.44 -23.32
N LEU A 274 1.43 4.18 -23.72
CA LEU A 274 2.44 3.49 -24.55
C LEU A 274 2.67 4.20 -25.92
N ASN A 275 1.63 4.81 -26.45
CA ASN A 275 1.69 5.57 -27.71
C ASN A 275 1.85 7.08 -27.49
N TYR A 276 2.22 7.51 -26.27
CA TYR A 276 2.43 8.92 -26.00
C TYR A 276 3.76 9.37 -26.61
N ASP A 277 3.69 10.27 -27.58
CA ASP A 277 4.83 10.80 -28.32
C ASP A 277 4.96 12.31 -28.06
N GLU A 278 5.80 12.65 -27.13
CA GLU A 278 6.16 14.03 -26.76
C GLU A 278 7.67 14.08 -26.57
N LYS A 279 8.30 15.12 -27.10
CA LYS A 279 9.75 15.30 -26.97
C LYS A 279 10.17 15.32 -25.48
N ASP A 280 11.24 14.58 -25.16
CA ASP A 280 11.80 14.45 -23.81
C ASP A 280 10.87 13.76 -22.78
N VAL A 281 9.82 13.08 -23.23
CA VAL A 281 8.98 12.18 -22.42
C VAL A 281 9.25 10.74 -22.84
N HIS A 282 9.67 9.91 -21.89
CA HIS A 282 10.06 8.53 -22.12
C HIS A 282 9.12 7.57 -21.38
N ILE A 283 8.38 6.75 -22.10
CA ILE A 283 7.53 5.71 -21.52
C ILE A 283 8.33 4.42 -21.50
N VAL A 284 8.85 4.09 -20.31
CA VAL A 284 9.79 2.96 -20.12
C VAL A 284 9.05 1.61 -20.06
N GLY A 285 7.81 1.62 -19.55
CA GLY A 285 7.09 0.37 -19.32
C GLY A 285 7.49 -0.31 -18.00
N GLU A 286 7.38 -1.64 -17.99
CA GLU A 286 7.78 -2.44 -16.82
C GLU A 286 9.31 -2.51 -16.72
N VAL A 287 9.82 -2.36 -15.51
CA VAL A 287 11.26 -2.49 -15.20
C VAL A 287 11.48 -3.68 -14.27
N ASP A 288 12.55 -4.43 -14.51
CA ASP A 288 12.90 -5.61 -13.72
C ASP A 288 13.35 -5.22 -12.30
N ASP A 289 14.10 -4.11 -12.19
CA ASP A 289 14.63 -3.60 -10.94
C ASP A 289 14.23 -2.14 -10.72
N SER A 290 13.27 -1.93 -9.80
CA SER A 290 12.77 -0.60 -9.49
C SER A 290 13.81 0.27 -8.79
N ILE A 291 14.69 -0.32 -7.96
CA ILE A 291 15.73 0.41 -7.24
C ILE A 291 16.76 0.92 -8.23
N ARG A 292 17.24 0.05 -9.14
CA ARG A 292 18.16 0.44 -10.20
C ARG A 292 17.60 1.55 -11.07
N PHE A 293 16.33 1.44 -11.47
CA PHE A 293 15.65 2.49 -12.24
C PHE A 293 15.59 3.81 -11.44
N MET A 294 15.12 3.79 -10.21
CA MET A 294 15.01 5.00 -9.37
C MET A 294 16.39 5.62 -9.11
N THR A 295 17.41 4.78 -8.84
CA THR A 295 18.78 5.25 -8.60
C THR A 295 19.35 5.97 -9.82
N SER A 296 19.02 5.52 -11.03
CA SER A 296 19.50 6.11 -12.30
C SER A 296 18.90 7.46 -12.66
N LYS A 297 17.93 7.98 -11.91
CA LYS A 297 17.23 9.26 -12.16
C LYS A 297 17.33 10.18 -10.95
N GLN A 298 17.15 11.52 -11.17
CA GLN A 298 17.34 12.50 -10.10
C GLN A 298 16.13 12.69 -9.18
N ILE A 299 14.96 13.02 -9.72
CA ILE A 299 13.83 13.53 -8.95
C ILE A 299 12.58 12.68 -9.22
N MET A 300 11.98 12.15 -8.17
CA MET A 300 10.70 11.46 -8.30
C MET A 300 9.55 12.45 -8.28
N VAL A 301 8.62 12.35 -9.24
CA VAL A 301 7.36 13.10 -9.27
C VAL A 301 6.18 12.18 -9.00
N VAL A 302 5.30 12.56 -8.06
CA VAL A 302 4.14 11.75 -7.66
C VAL A 302 2.87 12.59 -7.70
N PRO A 303 2.29 12.83 -8.89
CA PRO A 303 1.22 13.79 -9.12
C PRO A 303 -0.18 13.19 -8.90
N LEU A 304 -0.43 12.50 -7.78
CA LEU A 304 -1.71 11.83 -7.53
C LEU A 304 -2.81 12.82 -7.16
N LEU A 305 -3.97 12.69 -7.78
CA LEU A 305 -5.17 13.48 -7.50
C LEU A 305 -6.22 12.73 -6.68
N SER A 306 -5.99 11.44 -6.44
CA SER A 306 -6.89 10.58 -5.66
C SER A 306 -6.11 9.42 -5.05
N GLY A 307 -6.78 8.61 -4.23
CA GLY A 307 -6.21 7.45 -3.57
C GLY A 307 -6.36 7.53 -2.05
N SER A 308 -5.89 6.54 -1.34
CA SER A 308 -5.85 6.44 0.14
C SER A 308 -4.70 5.53 0.56
N GLY A 309 -4.33 5.56 1.83
CA GLY A 309 -3.23 4.78 2.38
C GLY A 309 -1.85 5.35 2.04
N ILE A 310 -0.82 4.72 2.57
CA ILE A 310 0.57 5.15 2.38
C ILE A 310 1.11 4.74 1.00
N ARG A 311 1.91 5.61 0.40
CA ARG A 311 2.51 5.36 -0.92
C ARG A 311 3.89 4.73 -0.75
N ILE A 312 3.94 3.40 -0.73
CA ILE A 312 5.19 2.64 -0.52
C ILE A 312 6.31 3.08 -1.49
N LYS A 313 5.98 3.40 -2.74
CA LYS A 313 6.97 3.88 -3.72
C LYS A 313 7.62 5.22 -3.35
N ILE A 314 6.90 6.09 -2.62
CA ILE A 314 7.49 7.31 -2.05
C ILE A 314 8.48 6.92 -0.95
N ILE A 315 8.09 6.04 -0.03
CA ILE A 315 8.98 5.54 1.04
C ILE A 315 10.22 4.89 0.45
N GLU A 316 10.05 4.06 -0.58
CA GLU A 316 11.14 3.37 -1.28
C GLU A 316 12.11 4.37 -1.93
N ALA A 317 11.61 5.38 -2.64
CA ALA A 317 12.44 6.44 -3.21
C ALA A 317 13.14 7.27 -2.14
N MET A 318 12.43 7.64 -1.07
CA MET A 318 13.00 8.36 0.06
C MET A 318 14.08 7.54 0.78
N SER A 319 13.91 6.21 0.91
CA SER A 319 14.90 5.34 1.59
C SER A 319 16.25 5.30 0.88
N ILE A 320 16.27 5.47 -0.44
CA ILE A 320 17.49 5.56 -1.24
C ILE A 320 17.96 7.01 -1.46
N GLY A 321 17.40 7.96 -0.74
CA GLY A 321 17.81 9.37 -0.76
C GLY A 321 17.37 10.16 -2.00
N LYS A 322 16.33 9.73 -2.70
CA LYS A 322 15.77 10.50 -3.81
C LYS A 322 14.92 11.67 -3.31
N THR A 323 15.06 12.80 -3.98
CA THR A 323 14.16 13.93 -3.81
C THR A 323 12.81 13.58 -4.42
N VAL A 324 11.75 13.78 -3.64
CA VAL A 324 10.37 13.53 -4.07
C VAL A 324 9.59 14.82 -4.13
N ILE A 325 8.94 15.08 -5.27
CA ILE A 325 7.94 16.14 -5.45
C ILE A 325 6.58 15.44 -5.58
N ALA A 326 5.67 15.74 -4.68
CA ALA A 326 4.41 15.03 -4.57
C ALA A 326 3.24 15.98 -4.32
N THR A 327 2.03 15.61 -4.74
CA THR A 327 0.83 16.30 -4.27
C THR A 327 0.57 16.00 -2.79
N THR A 328 -0.16 16.87 -2.11
CA THR A 328 -0.65 16.62 -0.74
C THR A 328 -1.36 15.27 -0.63
N ILE A 329 -2.15 14.89 -1.64
CA ILE A 329 -2.83 13.59 -1.68
C ILE A 329 -1.83 12.44 -1.81
N ALA A 330 -0.77 12.60 -2.58
CA ALA A 330 0.27 11.58 -2.72
C ALA A 330 1.07 11.38 -1.43
N ALA A 331 1.32 12.43 -0.67
CA ALA A 331 2.03 12.41 0.60
C ALA A 331 1.15 12.02 1.81
N GLU A 332 -0.17 11.84 1.60
CA GLU A 332 -1.12 11.47 2.68
C GLU A 332 -0.66 10.21 3.43
N GLY A 333 -0.59 10.30 4.74
CA GLY A 333 -0.19 9.20 5.64
C GLY A 333 1.32 9.07 5.86
N LEU A 334 2.14 9.86 5.18
CA LEU A 334 3.57 9.96 5.47
C LEU A 334 3.81 10.96 6.62
N MET A 335 4.79 10.67 7.45
CA MET A 335 5.34 11.64 8.40
C MET A 335 6.38 12.50 7.65
N TYR A 336 5.95 13.63 7.10
CA TYR A 336 6.86 14.47 6.32
C TYR A 336 6.88 15.92 6.81
N GLU A 337 7.92 16.65 6.43
CA GLU A 337 8.03 18.09 6.55
C GLU A 337 8.32 18.65 5.15
N ASP A 338 7.35 19.46 4.63
CA ASP A 338 7.50 20.10 3.32
C ASP A 338 8.72 21.01 3.28
N GLY A 339 9.45 21.01 2.16
CA GLY A 339 10.69 21.76 1.99
C GLY A 339 11.90 21.20 2.74
N LYS A 340 11.76 20.11 3.51
CA LYS A 340 12.84 19.50 4.30
C LYS A 340 13.16 18.07 3.86
N ASN A 341 12.14 17.21 3.71
CA ASN A 341 12.34 15.82 3.31
C ASN A 341 11.41 15.36 2.17
N ILE A 342 10.54 16.22 1.73
CA ILE A 342 9.68 16.11 0.55
C ILE A 342 9.37 17.52 0.07
N LEU A 343 8.96 17.66 -1.19
CA LEU A 343 8.43 18.92 -1.73
C LEU A 343 6.97 18.70 -2.12
N ILE A 344 6.08 19.55 -1.59
CA ILE A 344 4.66 19.48 -1.93
C ILE A 344 4.35 20.42 -3.08
N ALA A 345 3.63 19.89 -4.08
CA ALA A 345 3.17 20.63 -5.25
C ALA A 345 1.78 20.12 -5.65
N ASP A 346 0.76 20.96 -5.56
CA ASP A 346 -0.64 20.63 -5.89
C ASP A 346 -1.10 21.24 -7.21
N THR A 347 -0.30 22.14 -7.77
CA THR A 347 -0.60 22.86 -9.02
C THR A 347 0.50 22.70 -10.07
N PRO A 348 0.18 22.87 -11.37
CA PRO A 348 1.18 22.86 -12.44
C PRO A 348 2.35 23.81 -12.21
N LYS A 349 2.07 25.00 -11.68
CA LYS A 349 3.09 26.00 -11.39
C LYS A 349 4.02 25.53 -10.26
N GLU A 350 3.47 25.01 -9.17
CA GLU A 350 4.27 24.48 -8.05
C GLU A 350 5.17 23.33 -8.48
N PHE A 351 4.68 22.39 -9.34
CA PHE A 351 5.52 21.36 -9.92
C PHE A 351 6.66 21.93 -10.74
N ALA A 352 6.38 22.94 -11.59
CA ALA A 352 7.41 23.58 -12.41
C ALA A 352 8.46 24.28 -11.54
N ASP A 353 8.03 25.03 -10.54
CA ASP A 353 8.91 25.78 -9.63
C ASP A 353 9.78 24.81 -8.78
N ALA A 354 9.19 23.73 -8.26
CA ALA A 354 9.91 22.72 -7.48
C ALA A 354 10.94 21.93 -8.31
N VAL A 355 10.57 21.48 -9.52
CA VAL A 355 11.48 20.80 -10.44
C VAL A 355 12.62 21.75 -10.82
N LYS A 356 12.34 22.97 -11.23
CA LYS A 356 13.34 23.98 -11.59
C LYS A 356 14.32 24.19 -10.45
N LYS A 357 13.84 24.46 -9.24
CA LYS A 357 14.70 24.68 -8.06
C LYS A 357 15.63 23.53 -7.79
N CYS A 358 15.13 22.28 -7.88
CA CYS A 358 15.95 21.09 -7.66
C CYS A 358 17.00 20.87 -8.75
N LEU A 359 16.71 21.20 -10.00
CA LEU A 359 17.65 21.07 -11.10
C LEU A 359 18.70 22.19 -11.14
N GLU A 360 18.31 23.42 -10.77
CA GLU A 360 19.24 24.57 -10.68
C GLU A 360 20.15 24.51 -9.44
N ASP A 361 19.66 23.88 -8.35
CA ASP A 361 20.44 23.65 -7.11
C ASP A 361 20.47 22.15 -6.74
N PRO A 362 21.38 21.37 -7.35
CA PRO A 362 21.52 19.95 -7.02
C PRO A 362 21.92 19.69 -5.57
N ALA A 363 22.60 20.64 -4.91
CA ALA A 363 22.96 20.52 -3.50
C ALA A 363 21.72 20.57 -2.61
N TYR A 364 20.78 21.49 -2.90
CA TYR A 364 19.48 21.56 -2.24
C TYR A 364 18.68 20.27 -2.44
N ALA A 365 18.54 19.81 -3.70
CA ALA A 365 17.85 18.55 -3.97
C ALA A 365 18.45 17.39 -3.19
N LYS A 366 19.78 17.25 -3.19
CA LYS A 366 20.49 16.19 -2.47
C LYS A 366 20.27 16.26 -0.95
N GLU A 367 20.18 17.47 -0.37
CA GLU A 367 19.91 17.62 1.06
C GLU A 367 18.47 17.19 1.41
N ILE A 368 17.45 17.54 0.58
CA ILE A 368 16.10 17.02 0.72
C ILE A 368 16.09 15.48 0.72
N GLY A 369 16.77 14.86 -0.25
CA GLY A 369 16.90 13.41 -0.35
C GLY A 369 17.58 12.77 0.86
N LYS A 370 18.64 13.37 1.39
CA LYS A 370 19.31 12.89 2.62
C LYS A 370 18.39 12.98 3.85
N CYS A 371 17.65 14.07 4.00
CA CYS A 371 16.68 14.21 5.07
C CYS A 371 15.55 13.20 4.92
N ALA A 372 15.11 12.91 3.69
CA ALA A 372 14.15 11.86 3.38
C ALA A 372 14.67 10.47 3.81
N ALA A 373 15.88 10.09 3.41
CA ALA A 373 16.49 8.81 3.81
C ALA A 373 16.60 8.68 5.34
N ARG A 374 17.02 9.74 6.03
CA ARG A 374 17.10 9.76 7.50
C ARG A 374 15.73 9.58 8.14
N LEU A 375 14.69 10.21 7.62
CA LEU A 375 13.31 10.01 8.09
C LEU A 375 12.89 8.54 7.97
N ILE A 376 13.12 7.91 6.80
CA ILE A 376 12.75 6.51 6.58
C ILE A 376 13.54 5.59 7.53
N ALA A 377 14.86 5.75 7.62
CA ALA A 377 15.69 4.95 8.51
C ALA A 377 15.30 5.04 10.00
N THR A 378 14.70 6.17 10.42
CA THR A 378 14.31 6.35 11.83
C THR A 378 12.86 5.98 12.12
N LYS A 379 11.92 6.31 11.23
CA LYS A 379 10.47 6.18 11.46
C LYS A 379 9.83 4.99 10.77
N TYR A 380 10.46 4.49 9.72
CA TYR A 380 9.89 3.40 8.89
C TYR A 380 10.79 2.14 8.88
N ASN A 381 11.83 2.10 9.69
CA ASN A 381 12.69 0.92 9.79
C ASN A 381 11.88 -0.31 10.24
N THR A 382 12.05 -1.44 9.53
CA THR A 382 11.30 -2.68 9.76
C THR A 382 11.38 -3.19 11.20
N ASP A 383 12.58 -3.19 11.79
CA ASP A 383 12.77 -3.65 13.17
C ASP A 383 12.07 -2.76 14.19
N ASN A 384 12.10 -1.42 13.99
CA ASN A 384 11.44 -0.49 14.88
C ASN A 384 9.91 -0.67 14.83
N ILE A 385 9.34 -0.85 13.63
CA ILE A 385 7.91 -1.12 13.43
C ILE A 385 7.52 -2.46 14.07
N ALA A 386 8.34 -3.51 13.89
CA ALA A 386 8.11 -4.81 14.51
C ALA A 386 8.19 -4.75 16.04
N LYS A 387 9.14 -3.99 16.61
CA LYS A 387 9.23 -3.74 18.06
C LYS A 387 7.98 -3.05 18.60
N GLU A 388 7.49 -2.05 17.87
CA GLU A 388 6.31 -1.29 18.28
C GLU A 388 5.06 -2.19 18.32
N ILE A 389 4.77 -2.92 17.24
CA ILE A 389 3.59 -3.80 17.21
C ILE A 389 3.72 -4.96 18.20
N SER A 390 4.93 -5.49 18.40
CA SER A 390 5.21 -6.55 19.38
C SER A 390 4.94 -6.08 20.82
N ARG A 391 5.22 -4.81 21.14
CA ARG A 391 4.87 -4.19 22.42
C ARG A 391 3.35 -4.16 22.59
N TYR A 392 2.60 -3.71 21.60
CA TYR A 392 1.13 -3.71 21.65
C TYR A 392 0.54 -5.12 21.78
N TYR A 393 1.13 -6.13 21.13
CA TYR A 393 0.69 -7.51 21.30
C TYR A 393 0.90 -8.02 22.74
N LYS A 394 2.03 -7.70 23.36
CA LYS A 394 2.28 -8.04 24.78
C LYS A 394 1.26 -7.36 25.70
N GLU A 395 1.00 -6.07 25.51
CA GLU A 395 -0.01 -5.31 26.26
C GLU A 395 -1.42 -5.96 26.14
N LEU A 396 -1.77 -6.44 24.94
CA LEU A 396 -3.05 -7.13 24.71
C LEU A 396 -3.14 -8.51 25.39
N LEU A 397 -2.02 -9.21 25.54
CA LEU A 397 -1.99 -10.53 26.17
C LEU A 397 -2.02 -10.44 27.69
N GLU A 398 -1.54 -9.32 28.25
CA GLU A 398 -1.54 -9.03 29.69
C GLU A 398 -2.87 -8.46 30.19
N ALA A 399 -3.71 -7.90 29.28
CA ALA A 399 -5.03 -7.33 29.55
C ALA A 399 -6.14 -8.39 29.52
#